data_3e28fbf2be227313da83274ba5f176fc
#
_entry.id   3e28fbf2be227313da83274ba5f176fc
#
_cell.length_a   1.000
_cell.length_b   1.000
_cell.length_c   1.000
_cell.angle_alpha   90.00
_cell.angle_beta   90.00
_cell.angle_gamma   90.00
#
_symmetry.space_group_name_H-M   'P 1'
#
loop_
_entity.id
_entity.type
_entity.pdbx_description
1 polymer ?
#
loop_
_entity_poly.entity_id
_entity_poly.type
_entity_poly.pdbx_seq_one_letter_code
_entity_poly.pdbx_strand_id
1 'polypeptide(L)'
;RRNDILCIFTRAVTSVERQTALEQEARGRHGEPAPQVCIAGTPGVEFLEPRPRETDLIVTKQRYSIFPGTGLAGWLKARGRDTLIFSGLTTECCVQSSAWDAFERDFHVFIAQDAVAAYETDLHFGALKALEASGAILAPAADFVSVWK
;
A
#
# COMPACT_ATOMS: atom_id res chain seq x y z
N ARG A 1 -16.47 6.39 -4.60
CA ARG A 1 -17.31 5.82 -5.70
C ARG A 1 -18.52 6.67 -6.04
N ARG A 2 -19.04 7.50 -5.15
CA ARG A 2 -20.10 8.46 -5.46
C ARG A 2 -19.55 9.74 -6.06
N ASN A 3 -18.39 10.17 -5.87
CA ASN A 3 -17.85 11.48 -6.23
C ASN A 3 -16.61 11.39 -7.12
N ASP A 4 -16.64 10.54 -8.14
CA ASP A 4 -15.52 10.29 -9.07
C ASP A 4 -14.21 9.82 -8.36
N ILE A 5 -14.37 9.14 -7.21
CA ILE A 5 -13.25 8.59 -6.47
C ILE A 5 -12.92 7.22 -7.02
N LEU A 6 -11.71 7.07 -7.50
CA LEU A 6 -11.19 5.78 -7.94
C LEU A 6 -10.82 4.94 -6.71
N CYS A 7 -11.38 3.73 -6.63
CA CYS A 7 -10.96 2.74 -5.65
C CYS A 7 -9.95 1.81 -6.31
N ILE A 8 -8.78 1.72 -5.69
CA ILE A 8 -7.69 0.86 -6.17
C ILE A 8 -7.39 -0.14 -5.07
N PHE A 9 -7.60 -1.40 -5.36
CA PHE A 9 -7.24 -2.48 -4.47
C PHE A 9 -5.85 -3.01 -4.83
N THR A 10 -4.99 -3.12 -3.83
CA THR A 10 -3.63 -3.62 -4.04
C THR A 10 -3.41 -4.91 -3.28
N ARG A 11 -2.71 -5.85 -3.89
CA ARG A 11 -2.27 -7.07 -3.23
C ARG A 11 -0.82 -7.37 -3.55
N ALA A 12 -0.10 -7.84 -2.56
CA ALA A 12 1.20 -8.46 -2.79
C ALA A 12 1.00 -9.89 -3.31
N VAL A 13 1.78 -10.27 -4.31
CA VAL A 13 1.86 -11.67 -4.74
C VAL A 13 3.32 -12.03 -4.89
N THR A 14 3.77 -12.97 -4.08
CA THR A 14 5.16 -13.44 -4.07
C THR A 14 5.27 -14.84 -4.64
N SER A 15 6.41 -15.17 -5.20
CA SER A 15 6.80 -16.55 -5.50
C SER A 15 8.30 -16.70 -5.27
N VAL A 16 8.72 -17.89 -4.90
CA VAL A 16 10.15 -18.18 -4.67
C VAL A 16 10.98 -17.89 -5.92
N GLU A 17 10.43 -18.15 -7.10
CA GLU A 17 11.10 -17.98 -8.40
C GLU A 17 11.32 -16.52 -8.78
N ARG A 18 10.55 -15.60 -8.21
CA ARG A 18 10.62 -14.15 -8.51
C ARG A 18 11.36 -13.34 -7.46
N GLN A 19 11.82 -13.98 -6.39
CA GLN A 19 12.65 -13.33 -5.39
C GLN A 19 14.05 -13.10 -5.96
N THR A 20 14.52 -11.87 -5.82
CA THR A 20 15.91 -11.57 -6.17
C THR A 20 16.89 -12.23 -5.19
N ALA A 21 18.12 -12.47 -5.64
CA ALA A 21 19.18 -12.98 -4.75
C ALA A 21 19.36 -12.10 -3.49
N LEU A 22 19.23 -10.77 -3.65
CA LEU A 22 19.30 -9.83 -2.53
C LEU A 22 18.15 -10.03 -1.54
N GLU A 23 16.93 -10.26 -2.01
CA GLU A 23 15.79 -10.50 -1.12
C GLU A 23 15.94 -11.80 -0.35
N GLN A 24 16.45 -12.84 -1.00
CA GLN A 24 16.72 -14.12 -0.35
C GLN A 24 17.80 -13.98 0.71
N GLU A 25 18.89 -13.28 0.39
CA GLU A 25 19.98 -12.99 1.32
C GLU A 25 19.49 -12.15 2.52
N ALA A 26 18.79 -11.05 2.26
CA ALA A 26 18.28 -10.17 3.31
C ALA A 26 17.35 -10.90 4.29
N ARG A 27 16.53 -11.80 3.79
CA ARG A 27 15.64 -12.63 4.61
C ARG A 27 16.40 -13.65 5.44
N GLY A 28 17.51 -14.19 4.92
CA GLY A 28 18.36 -15.15 5.64
C GLY A 28 19.19 -14.54 6.78
N ARG A 29 19.35 -13.21 6.82
CA ARG A 29 20.20 -12.54 7.84
C ARG A 29 19.69 -12.68 9.27
N HIS A 30 18.42 -12.95 9.47
CA HIS A 30 17.80 -13.12 10.79
C HIS A 30 17.79 -14.57 11.27
N GLY A 31 18.45 -15.49 10.56
CA GLY A 31 18.67 -16.87 11.01
C GLY A 31 17.44 -17.77 10.91
N GLU A 32 16.29 -17.26 10.52
CA GLU A 32 15.07 -18.03 10.28
C GLU A 32 14.62 -17.88 8.83
N PRO A 33 13.99 -18.91 8.24
CA PRO A 33 13.37 -18.74 6.96
C PRO A 33 12.28 -17.67 7.09
N ALA A 34 12.39 -16.60 6.31
CA ALA A 34 11.40 -15.53 6.34
C ALA A 34 10.01 -16.10 6.10
N PRO A 35 8.99 -15.63 6.82
CA PRO A 35 7.64 -16.11 6.64
C PRO A 35 7.24 -15.94 5.17
N GLN A 36 6.79 -17.03 4.57
CA GLN A 36 6.28 -17.01 3.21
C GLN A 36 4.85 -16.48 3.25
N VAL A 37 4.69 -15.20 2.94
CA VAL A 37 3.39 -14.52 2.92
C VAL A 37 2.99 -14.19 1.48
N CYS A 38 1.70 -14.15 1.23
CA CYS A 38 1.13 -13.78 -0.07
C CYS A 38 1.66 -14.64 -1.24
N ILE A 39 1.81 -15.95 -1.03
CA ILE A 39 2.31 -16.87 -2.06
C ILE A 39 1.28 -17.06 -3.16
N ALA A 40 1.73 -16.93 -4.41
CA ALA A 40 0.90 -17.16 -5.59
C ALA A 40 0.20 -18.54 -5.54
N GLY A 41 -1.10 -18.55 -5.85
CA GLY A 41 -1.90 -19.78 -5.85
C GLY A 41 -2.36 -20.26 -4.47
N THR A 42 -2.13 -19.51 -3.42
CA THR A 42 -2.61 -19.81 -2.06
C THR A 42 -3.71 -18.83 -1.62
N PRO A 43 -4.55 -19.17 -0.64
CA PRO A 43 -5.53 -18.24 -0.08
C PRO A 43 -4.94 -16.94 0.49
N GLY A 44 -3.65 -16.92 0.80
CA GLY A 44 -2.94 -15.73 1.32
C GLY A 44 -2.85 -14.55 0.36
N VAL A 45 -3.24 -14.70 -0.92
CA VAL A 45 -3.32 -13.60 -1.89
C VAL A 45 -4.75 -13.10 -2.12
N GLU A 46 -5.73 -13.71 -1.48
CA GLU A 46 -7.13 -13.34 -1.64
C GLU A 46 -7.47 -12.07 -0.86
N PHE A 47 -8.38 -11.27 -1.41
CA PHE A 47 -8.89 -10.11 -0.71
C PHE A 47 -9.87 -10.54 0.40
N LEU A 48 -9.66 -9.99 1.59
CA LEU A 48 -10.66 -10.00 2.65
C LEU A 48 -11.66 -8.86 2.44
N GLU A 49 -12.64 -8.74 3.33
CA GLU A 49 -13.57 -7.60 3.27
C GLU A 49 -12.88 -6.26 3.62
N PRO A 50 -13.19 -5.18 2.90
CA PRO A 50 -14.10 -5.12 1.74
C PRO A 50 -13.44 -5.67 0.47
N ARG A 51 -14.18 -6.48 -0.30
CA ARG A 51 -13.68 -7.02 -1.58
C ARG A 51 -13.78 -6.01 -2.72
N PRO A 52 -12.86 -6.08 -3.72
CA PRO A 52 -12.98 -5.26 -4.92
C PRO A 52 -14.24 -5.60 -5.70
N ARG A 53 -14.86 -4.60 -6.30
CA ARG A 53 -15.95 -4.76 -7.27
C ARG A 53 -15.37 -4.91 -8.68
N GLU A 54 -16.17 -5.36 -9.63
CA GLU A 54 -15.75 -5.50 -11.04
C GLU A 54 -15.21 -4.20 -11.65
N THR A 55 -15.70 -3.05 -11.17
CA THR A 55 -15.28 -1.72 -11.63
C THR A 55 -14.04 -1.16 -10.94
N ASP A 56 -13.57 -1.80 -9.89
CA ASP A 56 -12.41 -1.34 -9.14
C ASP A 56 -11.11 -1.81 -9.83
N LEU A 57 -10.10 -0.97 -9.80
CA LEU A 57 -8.77 -1.35 -10.30
C LEU A 57 -8.09 -2.26 -9.28
N ILE A 58 -7.61 -3.40 -9.74
CA ILE A 58 -6.77 -4.29 -8.94
C ILE A 58 -5.32 -4.17 -9.41
N VAL A 59 -4.43 -3.82 -8.49
CA VAL A 59 -2.99 -3.76 -8.72
C VAL A 59 -2.30 -4.89 -7.97
N THR A 60 -1.70 -5.80 -8.70
CA THR A 60 -0.86 -6.85 -8.14
C THR A 60 0.59 -6.39 -8.14
N LYS A 61 1.23 -6.42 -6.98
CA LYS A 61 2.61 -5.96 -6.78
C LYS A 61 3.51 -7.05 -6.22
N GLN A 62 4.80 -6.90 -6.41
CA GLN A 62 5.84 -7.81 -5.89
C GLN A 62 6.79 -7.11 -4.92
N ARG A 63 6.69 -5.80 -4.78
CA ARG A 63 7.50 -4.95 -3.90
C ARG A 63 6.63 -4.35 -2.81
N TYR A 64 7.24 -3.75 -1.80
CA TYR A 64 6.48 -3.04 -0.76
C TYR A 64 5.68 -1.88 -1.35
N SER A 65 6.32 -1.02 -2.16
CA SER A 65 5.60 0.03 -2.88
C SER A 65 4.71 -0.55 -4.00
N ILE A 66 3.58 0.13 -4.24
CA ILE A 66 2.62 -0.18 -5.31
C ILE A 66 3.09 0.27 -6.70
N PHE A 67 4.14 1.08 -6.81
CA PHE A 67 4.52 1.70 -8.07
C PHE A 67 5.51 0.89 -8.91
N PRO A 68 6.57 0.28 -8.34
CA PRO A 68 7.55 -0.44 -9.15
C PRO A 68 6.93 -1.58 -9.94
N GLY A 69 7.10 -1.53 -11.26
CA GLY A 69 6.66 -2.59 -12.18
C GLY A 69 5.14 -2.67 -12.43
N THR A 70 4.34 -1.71 -11.94
CA THR A 70 2.87 -1.74 -12.10
C THR A 70 2.32 -0.75 -13.12
N GLY A 71 3.09 0.26 -13.50
CA GLY A 71 2.62 1.35 -14.38
C GLY A 71 1.59 2.29 -13.73
N LEU A 72 1.27 2.09 -12.45
CA LEU A 72 0.18 2.80 -11.77
C LEU A 72 0.35 4.32 -11.79
N ALA A 73 1.57 4.84 -11.57
CA ALA A 73 1.79 6.28 -11.53
C ALA A 73 1.41 6.96 -12.86
N GLY A 74 1.85 6.40 -13.99
CA GLY A 74 1.49 6.91 -15.32
C GLY A 74 -0.02 6.79 -15.59
N TRP A 75 -0.64 5.69 -15.16
CA TRP A 75 -2.07 5.47 -15.31
C TRP A 75 -2.90 6.50 -14.53
N LEU A 76 -2.47 6.86 -13.31
CA LEU A 76 -3.11 7.89 -12.47
C LEU A 76 -2.94 9.28 -13.07
N LYS A 77 -1.72 9.66 -13.42
CA LYS A 77 -1.41 10.97 -14.03
C LYS A 77 -2.16 11.20 -15.35
N ALA A 78 -2.25 10.18 -16.19
CA ALA A 78 -3.02 10.24 -17.44
C ALA A 78 -4.54 10.49 -17.22
N ARG A 79 -5.04 10.28 -15.98
CA ARG A 79 -6.42 10.55 -15.57
C ARG A 79 -6.57 11.81 -14.73
N GLY A 80 -5.51 12.63 -14.66
CA GLY A 80 -5.50 13.86 -13.86
C GLY A 80 -5.64 13.60 -12.35
N ARG A 81 -5.21 12.41 -11.87
CA ARG A 81 -5.23 12.09 -10.45
C ARG A 81 -3.87 12.43 -9.86
N ASP A 82 -3.86 13.38 -8.95
CA ASP A 82 -2.69 13.93 -8.27
C ASP A 82 -2.70 13.68 -6.75
N THR A 83 -3.80 13.13 -6.24
CA THR A 83 -4.03 12.95 -4.81
C THR A 83 -4.34 11.49 -4.51
N LEU A 84 -3.66 10.92 -3.52
CA LEU A 84 -3.83 9.54 -3.09
C LEU A 84 -4.13 9.47 -1.60
N ILE A 85 -5.11 8.64 -1.25
CA ILE A 85 -5.42 8.29 0.14
C ILE A 85 -5.07 6.84 0.33
N PHE A 86 -4.20 6.57 1.29
CA PHE A 86 -3.74 5.22 1.61
C PHE A 86 -4.48 4.65 2.81
N SER A 87 -4.84 3.38 2.71
CA SER A 87 -5.36 2.56 3.78
C SER A 87 -4.87 1.11 3.63
N GLY A 88 -5.01 0.32 4.67
CA GLY A 88 -4.69 -1.13 4.65
C GLY A 88 -3.44 -1.52 5.44
N LEU A 89 -2.78 -2.60 5.04
CA LEU A 89 -1.71 -3.26 5.78
C LEU A 89 -0.43 -3.40 4.93
N THR A 90 0.74 -3.35 5.53
CA THR A 90 1.02 -2.93 6.91
C THR A 90 1.57 -1.52 6.89
N THR A 91 1.32 -0.75 7.97
CA THR A 91 1.65 0.68 8.03
C THR A 91 3.13 0.92 7.75
N GLU A 92 4.01 0.19 8.42
CA GLU A 92 5.49 0.34 8.38
C GLU A 92 6.13 -0.20 7.08
N CYS A 93 5.38 -0.98 6.33
CA CYS A 93 5.88 -1.63 5.11
C CYS A 93 5.20 -1.10 3.85
N CYS A 94 4.10 -1.74 3.46
CA CYS A 94 3.45 -1.48 2.17
C CYS A 94 2.85 -0.08 2.09
N VAL A 95 2.22 0.39 3.18
CA VAL A 95 1.63 1.73 3.23
C VAL A 95 2.72 2.78 3.20
N GLN A 96 3.69 2.71 4.10
CA GLN A 96 4.79 3.68 4.20
C GLN A 96 5.62 3.74 2.91
N SER A 97 6.03 2.59 2.38
CA SER A 97 6.82 2.54 1.14
C SER A 97 6.05 3.11 -0.06
N SER A 98 4.74 2.84 -0.14
CA SER A 98 3.90 3.36 -1.21
C SER A 98 3.66 4.86 -1.07
N ALA A 99 3.47 5.34 0.15
CA ALA A 99 3.24 6.75 0.44
C ALA A 99 4.48 7.61 0.11
N TRP A 100 5.67 7.18 0.51
CA TRP A 100 6.92 7.85 0.15
C TRP A 100 7.16 7.83 -1.36
N ASP A 101 6.96 6.68 -1.99
CA ASP A 101 7.13 6.55 -3.44
C ASP A 101 6.09 7.37 -4.24
N ALA A 102 4.89 7.58 -3.68
CA ALA A 102 3.90 8.51 -4.20
C ALA A 102 4.38 9.96 -4.11
N PHE A 103 4.88 10.35 -2.94
CA PHE A 103 5.40 11.69 -2.69
C PHE A 103 6.56 12.03 -3.65
N GLU A 104 7.51 11.12 -3.84
CA GLU A 104 8.62 11.25 -4.79
C GLU A 104 8.17 11.32 -6.28
N ARG A 105 6.88 11.05 -6.54
CA ARG A 105 6.25 11.15 -7.86
C ARG A 105 5.28 12.31 -7.98
N ASP A 106 5.36 13.27 -7.07
CA ASP A 106 4.52 14.48 -7.04
C ASP A 106 3.02 14.19 -6.84
N PHE A 107 2.67 13.19 -6.03
CA PHE A 107 1.31 13.01 -5.55
C PHE A 107 1.12 13.66 -4.19
N HIS A 108 -0.03 14.28 -3.97
CA HIS A 108 -0.48 14.62 -2.62
C HIS A 108 -0.83 13.33 -1.87
N VAL A 109 -0.26 13.18 -0.67
CA VAL A 109 -0.37 11.95 0.10
C VAL A 109 -1.19 12.17 1.36
N PHE A 110 -2.24 11.37 1.49
CA PHE A 110 -3.09 11.31 2.67
C PHE A 110 -3.09 9.87 3.22
N ILE A 111 -3.17 9.74 4.53
CA ILE A 111 -3.27 8.46 5.22
C ILE A 111 -4.56 8.45 6.04
N ALA A 112 -5.42 7.47 5.80
CA ALA A 112 -6.56 7.20 6.66
C ALA A 112 -6.04 6.49 7.93
N GLN A 113 -5.64 7.27 8.94
CA GLN A 113 -4.83 6.81 10.08
C GLN A 113 -5.53 5.76 10.95
N ASP A 114 -6.85 5.73 10.94
CA ASP A 114 -7.70 4.75 11.62
C ASP A 114 -8.06 3.53 10.73
N ALA A 115 -7.57 3.53 9.49
CA ALA A 115 -7.76 2.45 8.53
C ALA A 115 -6.43 1.85 8.02
N VAL A 116 -5.35 2.03 8.78
CA VAL A 116 -4.06 1.37 8.61
C VAL A 116 -3.66 0.66 9.89
N ALA A 117 -2.91 -0.44 9.79
CA ALA A 117 -2.44 -1.18 10.96
C ALA A 117 -1.10 -1.87 10.68
N ALA A 118 -0.39 -2.20 11.73
CA ALA A 118 0.83 -3.01 11.72
C ALA A 118 0.73 -4.14 12.75
N TYR A 119 1.65 -5.09 12.68
CA TYR A 119 1.71 -6.18 13.68
C TYR A 119 2.22 -5.69 15.03
N GLU A 120 3.07 -4.66 15.02
CA GLU A 120 3.68 -4.08 16.22
C GLU A 120 3.31 -2.61 16.36
N THR A 121 2.90 -2.24 17.57
CA THR A 121 2.43 -0.88 17.90
C THR A 121 3.50 0.17 17.66
N ASP A 122 4.74 -0.12 18.02
CA ASP A 122 5.88 0.81 17.88
C ASP A 122 6.18 1.10 16.40
N LEU A 123 6.14 0.06 15.56
CA LEU A 123 6.32 0.20 14.12
C LEU A 123 5.18 0.99 13.50
N HIS A 124 3.94 0.76 13.95
CA HIS A 124 2.76 1.50 13.49
C HIS A 124 2.91 3.00 13.73
N PHE A 125 3.09 3.39 14.98
CA PHE A 125 3.19 4.82 15.33
C PHE A 125 4.47 5.46 14.81
N GLY A 126 5.58 4.73 14.76
CA GLY A 126 6.82 5.19 14.15
C GLY A 126 6.65 5.52 12.67
N ALA A 127 5.96 4.66 11.93
CA ALA A 127 5.68 4.86 10.51
C ALA A 127 4.75 6.05 10.26
N LEU A 128 3.66 6.18 11.03
CA LEU A 128 2.75 7.33 10.93
C LEU A 128 3.48 8.65 11.20
N LYS A 129 4.28 8.70 12.26
CA LYS A 129 5.09 9.88 12.60
C LYS A 129 6.09 10.24 11.50
N ALA A 130 6.74 9.25 10.90
CA ALA A 130 7.68 9.45 9.81
C ALA A 130 6.98 9.97 8.54
N LEU A 131 5.80 9.44 8.22
CA LEU A 131 4.99 9.89 7.08
C LEU A 131 4.52 11.33 7.27
N GLU A 132 4.01 11.69 8.45
CA GLU A 132 3.61 13.06 8.77
C GLU A 132 4.78 14.05 8.66
N ALA A 133 5.94 13.70 9.22
CA ALA A 133 7.14 14.50 9.14
C ALA A 133 7.65 14.68 7.70
N SER A 134 7.33 13.77 6.80
CA SER A 134 7.67 13.83 5.38
C SER A 134 6.63 14.55 4.52
N GLY A 135 5.56 15.08 5.12
CA GLY A 135 4.54 15.87 4.43
C GLY A 135 3.26 15.14 4.09
N ALA A 136 3.07 13.90 4.53
CA ALA A 136 1.77 13.24 4.42
C ALA A 136 0.77 13.83 5.41
N ILE A 137 -0.49 13.92 5.01
CA ILE A 137 -1.58 14.39 5.87
C ILE A 137 -2.30 13.17 6.45
N LEU A 138 -2.28 13.07 7.77
CA LEU A 138 -2.98 12.02 8.52
C LEU A 138 -4.35 12.53 8.95
N ALA A 139 -5.39 11.78 8.64
CA ALA A 139 -6.75 12.11 9.07
C ALA A 139 -7.58 10.83 9.28
N PRO A 140 -8.62 10.86 10.12
CA PRO A 140 -9.57 9.76 10.22
C PRO A 140 -10.31 9.53 8.89
N ALA A 141 -10.66 8.29 8.59
CA ALA A 141 -11.41 7.94 7.38
C ALA A 141 -12.74 8.72 7.26
N ALA A 142 -13.36 9.03 8.38
CA ALA A 142 -14.61 9.80 8.44
C ALA A 142 -14.46 11.21 7.86
N ASP A 143 -13.30 11.84 8.03
CA ASP A 143 -13.05 13.19 7.53
C ASP A 143 -13.02 13.21 6.01
N PHE A 144 -12.37 12.23 5.39
CA PHE A 144 -12.39 12.07 3.93
C PHE A 144 -13.81 11.87 3.40
N VAL A 145 -14.62 11.05 4.07
CA VAL A 145 -16.02 10.82 3.68
C VAL A 145 -16.85 12.09 3.83
N SER A 146 -16.58 12.93 4.82
CA SER A 146 -17.35 14.16 5.08
C SER A 146 -17.17 15.21 3.99
N VAL A 147 -15.98 15.29 3.40
CA VAL A 147 -15.66 16.25 2.31
C VAL A 147 -16.36 15.86 1.00
N TRP A 148 -16.75 14.60 0.85
CA TRP A 148 -17.34 14.06 -0.39
C TRP A 148 -18.87 13.89 -0.31
N LYS A 149 -19.54 14.70 0.45
CA LYS A 149 -21.02 14.71 0.54
C LYS A 149 -21.67 15.48 -0.60
#